data_811f0dc75cad3170cb32c1ef25110993
#
_entry.id   811f0dc75cad3170cb32c1ef25110993
#
_cell.length_a   1.000
_cell.length_b   1.000
_cell.length_c   1.000
_cell.angle_alpha   90.00
_cell.angle_beta   90.00
_cell.angle_gamma   90.00
#
_symmetry.space_group_name_H-M   'P 1'
#
loop_
_entity.id
_entity.type
_entity.pdbx_description
1 polymer ?
#
loop_
_entity_poly.entity_id
_entity_poly.type
_entity_poly.pdbx_seq_one_letter_code
_entity_poly.pdbx_strand_id
1 'polypeptide(L)'
;KLARYALKASFTNLGMQPGGYFPGASGLAGTLDLNEKAGEVALDAGKSSISLPAIFPEPTTDLDQLKARVTWKAQESGLAVKLERLQFEGVGAAGSANGTYLYTGNGPGVIDLAADIKRADARIVWRYLPHAVSVGARDWVRLGIVAGKGHDGRLVLKGDLADFPFRDPAKGKFLVTAKATEGKVDYVTGWPTVENIEANLSFGVGMKIDSAKGTMLGAKVSDVSVEIPDFESFDEQLMVRGFANGPTSEFLRFIELSPVSKMIDRFTEGMKAKGNGKLDLSLDLPLRRVNEAKLRADYQLLNNQVDVVSALPTITGVNGRLAITEKSILANDIVGQVFGGPLKVLVKSESGKVGIQAAGTAKAIELQKHFRWPMMEHLAGSSTWTADINIRGRNADFVIESPLTGISASLPEPLNKAAEASWPLRIERSAPDATREQYKVNVGNKIAQALVVRRHDGKEMRAERSVIALGDADLRLPEKGLAVIVAAPRFDADSWKDLFSGE
;
A
#
# COMPACT_ATOMS: atom_id res chain seq x y z
N LYS A 1 -56.39 -31.54 26.37
CA LYS A 1 -55.69 -31.45 25.06
C LYS A 1 -56.71 -31.56 23.96
N LEU A 2 -56.82 -30.54 23.07
CA LEU A 2 -57.62 -30.65 21.85
C LEU A 2 -57.05 -31.77 20.99
N ALA A 3 -57.83 -32.78 20.62
CA ALA A 3 -57.39 -33.91 19.84
C ALA A 3 -57.28 -33.56 18.34
N ARG A 4 -58.09 -32.61 17.88
CA ARG A 4 -58.06 -32.05 16.52
C ARG A 4 -58.46 -30.58 16.55
N TYR A 5 -57.85 -29.77 15.74
CA TYR A 5 -58.19 -28.37 15.52
C TYR A 5 -57.86 -27.93 14.11
N ALA A 6 -58.53 -26.91 13.64
CA ALA A 6 -58.20 -26.19 12.43
C ALA A 6 -58.42 -24.70 12.66
N LEU A 7 -57.51 -23.88 12.15
CA LEU A 7 -57.59 -22.43 12.28
C LEU A 7 -57.31 -21.82 10.90
N LYS A 8 -58.24 -20.94 10.48
CA LYS A 8 -58.02 -20.03 9.36
C LYS A 8 -58.16 -18.61 9.86
N ALA A 9 -57.17 -17.78 9.64
CA ALA A 9 -57.15 -16.41 10.13
C ALA A 9 -56.47 -15.49 9.11
N SER A 10 -56.92 -14.25 9.10
CA SER A 10 -56.21 -13.13 8.50
C SER A 10 -55.72 -12.22 9.61
N PHE A 11 -54.55 -11.67 9.48
CA PHE A 11 -53.95 -10.80 10.50
C PHE A 11 -53.26 -9.58 9.86
N THR A 12 -53.26 -8.50 10.62
CA THR A 12 -52.54 -7.25 10.31
C THR A 12 -51.79 -6.79 11.55
N ASN A 13 -50.60 -6.25 11.37
CA ASN A 13 -49.71 -5.76 12.43
C ASN A 13 -49.43 -6.81 13.54
N LEU A 14 -49.28 -8.08 13.11
CA LEU A 14 -48.95 -9.17 14.03
C LEU A 14 -47.48 -9.04 14.48
N GLY A 15 -47.27 -9.18 15.80
CA GLY A 15 -45.91 -9.27 16.40
C GLY A 15 -45.69 -10.66 17.01
N MET A 16 -44.45 -11.11 16.98
CA MET A 16 -44.01 -12.36 17.57
C MET A 16 -42.66 -12.13 18.27
N GLN A 17 -42.56 -12.56 19.52
CA GLN A 17 -41.30 -12.51 20.26
C GLN A 17 -40.35 -13.64 19.80
N PRO A 18 -39.04 -13.37 19.71
CA PRO A 18 -38.09 -14.43 19.42
C PRO A 18 -38.00 -15.43 20.55
N GLY A 19 -37.82 -16.72 20.25
CA GLY A 19 -37.69 -17.79 21.26
C GLY A 19 -36.82 -18.93 20.78
N GLY A 20 -35.70 -19.19 21.46
CA GLY A 20 -34.73 -20.18 21.03
C GLY A 20 -34.23 -19.90 19.64
N TYR A 21 -34.46 -20.83 18.72
CA TYR A 21 -34.07 -20.68 17.28
C TYR A 21 -35.20 -20.05 16.43
N PHE A 22 -36.36 -19.75 17.00
CA PHE A 22 -37.46 -19.12 16.27
C PHE A 22 -37.27 -17.61 16.16
N PRO A 23 -37.48 -17.03 14.95
CA PRO A 23 -37.38 -15.60 14.76
C PRO A 23 -38.43 -14.82 15.51
N GLY A 24 -38.10 -13.61 15.95
CA GLY A 24 -39.07 -12.59 16.27
C GLY A 24 -39.47 -11.83 15.00
N ALA A 25 -40.65 -11.20 15.06
CA ALA A 25 -41.13 -10.35 14.00
C ALA A 25 -42.11 -9.30 14.49
N SER A 26 -42.25 -8.19 13.76
CA SER A 26 -43.31 -7.20 14.01
C SER A 26 -43.85 -6.63 12.71
N GLY A 27 -45.07 -6.07 12.76
CA GLY A 27 -45.67 -5.44 11.60
C GLY A 27 -46.10 -6.44 10.52
N LEU A 28 -46.26 -7.75 10.83
CA LEU A 28 -46.62 -8.75 9.87
C LEU A 28 -48.11 -8.64 9.49
N ALA A 29 -48.41 -8.84 8.18
CA ALA A 29 -49.73 -8.95 7.66
C ALA A 29 -49.83 -10.17 6.73
N GLY A 30 -50.97 -10.88 6.75
CA GLY A 30 -51.10 -12.09 5.93
C GLY A 30 -52.28 -12.98 6.33
N THR A 31 -52.19 -14.22 5.89
CA THR A 31 -53.17 -15.29 6.17
C THR A 31 -52.50 -16.50 6.75
N LEU A 32 -53.21 -17.20 7.63
CA LEU A 32 -52.78 -18.42 8.29
C LEU A 32 -53.85 -19.48 8.11
N ASP A 33 -53.44 -20.68 7.68
CA ASP A 33 -54.27 -21.87 7.64
C ASP A 33 -53.49 -23.03 8.25
N LEU A 34 -53.95 -23.55 9.36
CA LEU A 34 -53.26 -24.63 10.06
C LEU A 34 -54.18 -25.62 10.75
N ASN A 35 -53.65 -26.80 10.98
CA ASN A 35 -54.25 -27.83 11.84
C ASN A 35 -53.15 -28.43 12.75
N GLU A 36 -53.50 -29.47 13.54
CA GLU A 36 -52.59 -30.11 14.49
C GLU A 36 -51.33 -30.77 13.85
N LYS A 37 -51.33 -30.97 12.51
CA LYS A 37 -50.24 -31.67 11.80
C LYS A 37 -49.47 -30.78 10.84
N ALA A 38 -50.12 -29.77 10.28
CA ALA A 38 -49.52 -28.96 9.22
C ALA A 38 -50.09 -27.54 9.24
N GLY A 39 -49.46 -26.65 8.57
CA GLY A 39 -49.95 -25.31 8.34
C GLY A 39 -49.22 -24.59 7.20
N GLU A 40 -49.84 -23.48 6.82
CA GLU A 40 -49.33 -22.53 5.85
C GLU A 40 -49.50 -21.09 6.41
N VAL A 41 -48.49 -20.26 6.21
CA VAL A 41 -48.60 -18.81 6.37
C VAL A 41 -48.22 -18.14 5.07
N ALA A 42 -49.06 -17.24 4.60
CA ALA A 42 -48.78 -16.38 3.46
C ALA A 42 -48.69 -14.93 3.99
N LEU A 43 -47.52 -14.33 3.86
CA LEU A 43 -47.25 -12.97 4.28
C LEU A 43 -47.26 -12.01 3.09
N ASP A 44 -47.87 -10.84 3.27
CA ASP A 44 -47.78 -9.68 2.40
C ASP A 44 -47.79 -8.44 3.29
N ALA A 45 -46.61 -8.09 3.83
CA ALA A 45 -46.43 -7.02 4.78
C ALA A 45 -45.62 -5.88 4.14
N GLY A 46 -46.03 -4.65 4.41
CA GLY A 46 -45.26 -3.45 4.18
C GLY A 46 -44.15 -3.29 5.24
N LYS A 47 -44.14 -2.16 5.91
CA LYS A 47 -43.15 -1.91 7.00
C LYS A 47 -43.28 -2.97 8.09
N SER A 48 -42.24 -3.76 8.23
CA SER A 48 -42.15 -4.87 9.15
C SER A 48 -40.72 -5.05 9.65
N SER A 49 -40.50 -5.86 10.66
CA SER A 49 -39.15 -6.25 11.07
C SER A 49 -39.06 -7.75 11.34
N ILE A 50 -37.86 -8.29 11.15
CA ILE A 50 -37.49 -9.66 11.53
C ILE A 50 -36.34 -9.57 12.53
N SER A 51 -36.40 -10.36 13.60
CA SER A 51 -35.38 -10.41 14.64
C SER A 51 -34.85 -11.84 14.81
N LEU A 52 -33.53 -12.00 14.69
CA LEU A 52 -32.81 -13.27 14.73
C LEU A 52 -31.67 -13.24 15.78
N PRO A 53 -31.97 -13.10 17.09
CA PRO A 53 -30.95 -12.93 18.13
C PRO A 53 -30.04 -14.15 18.31
N ALA A 54 -30.48 -15.35 17.95
CA ALA A 54 -29.67 -16.55 17.99
C ALA A 54 -28.57 -16.58 16.91
N ILE A 55 -28.70 -15.74 15.86
CA ILE A 55 -27.79 -15.75 14.72
C ILE A 55 -26.92 -14.48 14.70
N PHE A 56 -27.55 -13.32 14.84
CA PHE A 56 -26.90 -12.02 14.62
C PHE A 56 -26.77 -11.20 15.92
N PRO A 57 -25.61 -10.58 16.17
CA PRO A 57 -25.47 -9.62 17.28
C PRO A 57 -26.37 -8.39 17.15
N GLU A 58 -26.61 -7.93 15.91
CA GLU A 58 -27.62 -6.91 15.57
C GLU A 58 -28.87 -7.63 15.08
N PRO A 59 -29.75 -8.10 15.97
CA PRO A 59 -30.73 -9.13 15.63
C PRO A 59 -31.85 -8.65 14.74
N THR A 60 -32.16 -7.35 14.76
CA THR A 60 -33.36 -6.81 14.12
C THR A 60 -33.05 -6.16 12.79
N THR A 61 -33.74 -6.60 11.75
CA THR A 61 -33.69 -6.03 10.41
C THR A 61 -35.05 -5.47 10.03
N ASP A 62 -35.08 -4.16 9.74
CA ASP A 62 -36.29 -3.47 9.27
C ASP A 62 -36.45 -3.68 7.76
N LEU A 63 -37.68 -3.94 7.34
CA LEU A 63 -38.06 -4.21 5.96
C LEU A 63 -39.16 -3.24 5.53
N ASP A 64 -39.04 -2.72 4.31
CA ASP A 64 -40.07 -1.90 3.67
C ASP A 64 -41.13 -2.77 2.98
N GLN A 65 -40.74 -3.98 2.57
CA GLN A 65 -41.65 -4.99 2.01
C GLN A 65 -41.17 -6.41 2.36
N LEU A 66 -42.12 -7.24 2.75
CA LEU A 66 -41.93 -8.66 3.02
C LEU A 66 -43.06 -9.46 2.42
N LYS A 67 -42.76 -10.34 1.46
CA LYS A 67 -43.70 -11.32 0.91
C LYS A 67 -43.12 -12.70 1.12
N ALA A 68 -43.87 -13.59 1.75
CA ALA A 68 -43.39 -14.95 1.99
C ALA A 68 -44.57 -15.97 1.95
N ARG A 69 -44.21 -17.18 1.56
CA ARG A 69 -45.07 -18.34 1.73
C ARG A 69 -44.28 -19.44 2.42
N VAL A 70 -44.71 -19.81 3.60
CA VAL A 70 -44.06 -20.83 4.45
C VAL A 70 -45.09 -21.90 4.76
N THR A 71 -44.75 -23.16 4.52
CA THR A 71 -45.53 -24.31 4.91
C THR A 71 -44.75 -25.16 5.92
N TRP A 72 -45.45 -25.82 6.81
CA TRP A 72 -44.82 -26.76 7.75
C TRP A 72 -45.68 -28.00 7.94
N LYS A 73 -45.00 -29.08 8.31
CA LYS A 73 -45.63 -30.37 8.57
C LYS A 73 -44.86 -31.08 9.70
N ALA A 74 -45.64 -31.52 10.69
CA ALA A 74 -45.12 -32.41 11.72
C ALA A 74 -44.90 -33.82 11.10
N GLN A 75 -43.74 -34.40 11.34
CA GLN A 75 -43.31 -35.73 10.92
C GLN A 75 -42.79 -36.51 12.13
N GLU A 76 -42.61 -37.83 11.98
CA GLU A 76 -42.00 -38.63 13.03
C GLU A 76 -40.55 -38.18 13.36
N SER A 77 -39.84 -37.69 12.32
CA SER A 77 -38.49 -37.15 12.46
C SER A 77 -38.39 -35.71 12.97
N GLY A 78 -39.52 -35.03 13.23
CA GLY A 78 -39.57 -33.66 13.70
C GLY A 78 -40.49 -32.74 12.93
N LEU A 79 -40.17 -31.44 12.90
CA LEU A 79 -40.93 -30.41 12.18
C LEU A 79 -40.22 -30.04 10.86
N ALA A 80 -40.84 -30.43 9.74
CA ALA A 80 -40.36 -30.01 8.42
C ALA A 80 -41.01 -28.67 8.03
N VAL A 81 -40.19 -27.67 7.71
CA VAL A 81 -40.59 -26.35 7.26
C VAL A 81 -40.10 -26.12 5.83
N LYS A 82 -40.96 -25.60 4.99
CA LYS A 82 -40.63 -25.25 3.60
C LYS A 82 -40.90 -23.77 3.39
N LEU A 83 -39.86 -23.01 3.07
CA LEU A 83 -39.95 -21.67 2.53
C LEU A 83 -40.12 -21.76 1.02
N GLU A 84 -41.33 -21.67 0.53
CA GLU A 84 -41.60 -21.79 -0.89
C GLU A 84 -41.08 -20.58 -1.64
N ARG A 85 -41.31 -19.40 -1.10
CA ARG A 85 -40.84 -18.12 -1.63
C ARG A 85 -40.74 -17.10 -0.51
N LEU A 86 -39.62 -16.40 -0.48
CA LEU A 86 -39.43 -15.18 0.30
C LEU A 86 -38.99 -14.07 -0.66
N GLN A 87 -39.61 -12.91 -0.58
CA GLN A 87 -39.12 -11.68 -1.19
C GLN A 87 -39.06 -10.63 -0.09
N PHE A 88 -37.92 -9.93 -0.03
CA PHE A 88 -37.72 -8.89 0.96
C PHE A 88 -37.07 -7.67 0.32
N GLU A 89 -37.43 -6.51 0.83
CA GLU A 89 -36.83 -5.23 0.51
C GLU A 89 -36.71 -4.41 1.80
N GLY A 90 -35.54 -3.83 2.02
CA GLY A 90 -35.21 -2.94 3.11
C GLY A 90 -34.13 -1.95 2.71
N VAL A 91 -33.81 -1.01 3.61
CA VAL A 91 -32.81 0.02 3.35
C VAL A 91 -31.45 -0.58 2.98
N GLY A 92 -31.06 -1.66 3.65
CA GLY A 92 -29.73 -2.26 3.51
C GLY A 92 -29.59 -3.33 2.45
N ALA A 93 -30.66 -4.04 2.11
CA ALA A 93 -30.61 -5.13 1.16
C ALA A 93 -31.99 -5.41 0.55
N ALA A 94 -31.99 -6.02 -0.63
CA ALA A 94 -33.19 -6.55 -1.28
C ALA A 94 -32.85 -7.87 -1.96
N GLY A 95 -33.80 -8.82 -1.94
CA GLY A 95 -33.56 -10.13 -2.51
C GLY A 95 -34.73 -11.09 -2.39
N SER A 96 -34.44 -12.35 -2.65
CA SER A 96 -35.38 -13.45 -2.52
C SER A 96 -34.68 -14.69 -1.97
N ALA A 97 -35.47 -15.58 -1.34
CA ALA A 97 -34.95 -16.84 -0.84
C ALA A 97 -36.02 -17.95 -0.97
N ASN A 98 -35.55 -19.19 -1.00
CA ASN A 98 -36.37 -20.38 -0.89
C ASN A 98 -35.55 -21.49 -0.25
N GLY A 99 -36.23 -22.49 0.31
CA GLY A 99 -35.50 -23.59 0.94
C GLY A 99 -36.35 -24.48 1.84
N THR A 100 -35.68 -25.38 2.52
CA THR A 100 -36.28 -26.29 3.49
C THR A 100 -35.48 -26.32 4.76
N TYR A 101 -36.14 -26.56 5.88
CA TYR A 101 -35.54 -26.70 7.20
C TYR A 101 -36.24 -27.85 7.94
N LEU A 102 -35.43 -28.74 8.52
CA LEU A 102 -35.92 -29.84 9.34
C LEU A 102 -35.39 -29.67 10.78
N TYR A 103 -36.31 -29.40 11.68
CA TYR A 103 -36.01 -29.40 13.10
C TYR A 103 -36.33 -30.75 13.73
N THR A 104 -35.33 -31.45 14.22
CA THR A 104 -35.44 -32.82 14.77
C THR A 104 -35.71 -32.84 16.30
N GLY A 105 -35.85 -31.66 16.92
CA GLY A 105 -35.99 -31.56 18.39
C GLY A 105 -34.65 -31.55 19.12
N ASN A 106 -33.56 -31.77 18.41
CA ASN A 106 -32.21 -31.75 18.98
C ASN A 106 -31.26 -30.94 18.06
N GLY A 107 -30.43 -30.08 18.64
CA GLY A 107 -29.47 -29.28 17.87
C GLY A 107 -30.13 -28.18 16.99
N PRO A 108 -29.34 -27.57 16.11
CA PRO A 108 -29.78 -26.45 15.26
C PRO A 108 -30.56 -26.90 14.01
N GLY A 109 -30.66 -28.21 13.70
CA GLY A 109 -31.41 -28.76 12.59
C GLY A 109 -30.68 -28.79 11.24
N VAL A 110 -31.38 -29.32 10.22
CA VAL A 110 -30.85 -29.51 8.84
C VAL A 110 -31.50 -28.49 7.95
N ILE A 111 -30.73 -27.79 7.11
CA ILE A 111 -31.17 -26.74 6.22
C ILE A 111 -30.77 -27.03 4.76
N ASP A 112 -31.60 -26.61 3.82
CA ASP A 112 -31.25 -26.42 2.41
C ASP A 112 -31.88 -25.11 1.95
N LEU A 113 -31.08 -24.00 1.97
CA LEU A 113 -31.52 -22.65 1.70
C LEU A 113 -30.69 -22.06 0.57
N ALA A 114 -31.39 -21.46 -0.41
CA ALA A 114 -30.79 -20.62 -1.43
C ALA A 114 -31.41 -19.22 -1.38
N ALA A 115 -30.54 -18.18 -1.53
CA ALA A 115 -31.00 -16.81 -1.65
C ALA A 115 -30.28 -16.08 -2.78
N ASP A 116 -31.00 -15.20 -3.45
CA ASP A 116 -30.49 -14.24 -4.43
C ASP A 116 -30.61 -12.84 -3.83
N ILE A 117 -29.49 -12.13 -3.75
CA ILE A 117 -29.39 -10.77 -3.23
C ILE A 117 -29.21 -9.82 -4.41
N LYS A 118 -30.24 -9.06 -4.74
CA LYS A 118 -30.23 -8.13 -5.86
C LYS A 118 -29.43 -6.87 -5.57
N ARG A 119 -29.46 -6.42 -4.34
CA ARG A 119 -28.87 -5.19 -3.85
C ARG A 119 -28.45 -5.33 -2.40
N ALA A 120 -27.25 -4.80 -2.07
CA ALA A 120 -26.81 -4.66 -0.69
C ALA A 120 -26.00 -3.35 -0.53
N ASP A 121 -26.16 -2.67 0.61
CA ASP A 121 -25.32 -1.55 0.99
C ASP A 121 -24.11 -2.10 1.79
N ALA A 122 -22.92 -1.94 1.23
CA ALA A 122 -21.71 -2.49 1.82
C ALA A 122 -21.41 -1.89 3.21
N ARG A 123 -21.85 -0.63 3.49
CA ARG A 123 -21.61 0.06 4.78
C ARG A 123 -22.28 -0.61 5.97
N ILE A 124 -23.31 -1.38 5.74
CA ILE A 124 -24.08 -2.02 6.80
C ILE A 124 -24.01 -3.56 6.76
N VAL A 125 -23.21 -4.14 5.87
CA VAL A 125 -23.08 -5.60 5.76
C VAL A 125 -22.60 -6.25 7.06
N TRP A 126 -21.85 -5.52 7.90
CA TRP A 126 -21.40 -5.98 9.20
C TRP A 126 -22.55 -6.39 10.15
N ARG A 127 -23.76 -5.83 9.98
CA ARG A 127 -24.95 -6.18 10.76
C ARG A 127 -25.44 -7.60 10.47
N TYR A 128 -25.12 -8.11 9.29
CA TYR A 128 -25.50 -9.45 8.86
C TYR A 128 -24.40 -10.49 9.07
N LEU A 129 -23.34 -10.14 9.80
CA LEU A 129 -22.31 -11.10 10.19
C LEU A 129 -22.75 -11.83 11.48
N PRO A 130 -22.80 -13.18 11.43
CA PRO A 130 -23.30 -13.97 12.53
C PRO A 130 -22.35 -13.97 13.75
N HIS A 131 -22.84 -14.45 14.90
CA HIS A 131 -22.05 -14.63 16.13
C HIS A 131 -20.78 -15.48 15.91
N ALA A 132 -20.77 -16.38 14.94
CA ALA A 132 -19.62 -17.18 14.56
C ALA A 132 -18.42 -16.34 14.06
N VAL A 133 -18.68 -15.12 13.55
CA VAL A 133 -17.60 -14.19 13.14
C VAL A 133 -17.03 -13.49 14.36
N SER A 134 -15.71 -13.47 14.50
CA SER A 134 -15.03 -12.82 15.63
C SER A 134 -15.40 -11.33 15.74
N VAL A 135 -15.36 -10.79 16.97
CA VAL A 135 -15.65 -9.37 17.24
C VAL A 135 -14.69 -8.47 16.43
N GLY A 136 -13.39 -8.81 16.40
CA GLY A 136 -12.39 -8.04 15.65
C GLY A 136 -12.68 -7.99 14.16
N ALA A 137 -13.09 -9.10 13.53
CA ALA A 137 -13.45 -9.14 12.13
C ALA A 137 -14.71 -8.31 11.83
N ARG A 138 -15.73 -8.38 12.70
CA ARG A 138 -16.93 -7.54 12.57
C ARG A 138 -16.63 -6.05 12.70
N ASP A 139 -15.80 -5.68 13.68
CA ASP A 139 -15.38 -4.29 13.86
C ASP A 139 -14.56 -3.79 12.68
N TRP A 140 -13.68 -4.64 12.13
CA TRP A 140 -12.94 -4.29 10.92
C TRP A 140 -13.88 -4.04 9.73
N VAL A 141 -14.86 -4.92 9.48
CA VAL A 141 -15.85 -4.74 8.41
C VAL A 141 -16.65 -3.46 8.62
N ARG A 142 -17.06 -3.17 9.87
CA ARG A 142 -17.83 -1.98 10.22
C ARG A 142 -17.07 -0.68 10.00
N LEU A 143 -15.78 -0.66 10.34
CA LEU A 143 -14.94 0.55 10.28
C LEU A 143 -14.22 0.69 8.95
N GLY A 144 -13.81 -0.43 8.37
CA GLY A 144 -12.99 -0.46 7.15
C GLY A 144 -13.80 -0.29 5.87
N ILE A 145 -15.06 -0.74 5.82
CA ILE A 145 -15.90 -0.56 4.62
C ILE A 145 -16.61 0.78 4.69
N VAL A 146 -16.06 1.79 4.02
CA VAL A 146 -16.54 3.18 4.05
C VAL A 146 -17.68 3.41 3.07
N ALA A 147 -17.63 2.77 1.90
CA ALA A 147 -18.66 2.85 0.86
C ALA A 147 -18.67 1.59 -0.02
N GLY A 148 -19.74 1.38 -0.76
CA GLY A 148 -19.84 0.32 -1.75
C GLY A 148 -21.26 -0.20 -1.92
N LYS A 149 -21.51 -0.82 -3.08
CA LYS A 149 -22.77 -1.47 -3.46
C LYS A 149 -22.47 -2.93 -3.79
N GLY A 150 -23.25 -3.83 -3.21
CA GLY A 150 -23.27 -5.26 -3.56
C GLY A 150 -24.42 -5.56 -4.49
N HIS A 151 -24.19 -6.41 -5.49
CA HIS A 151 -25.21 -6.90 -6.41
C HIS A 151 -24.87 -8.31 -6.91
N ASP A 152 -25.80 -8.95 -7.64
CA ASP A 152 -25.65 -10.32 -8.15
C ASP A 152 -25.24 -11.31 -7.05
N GLY A 153 -25.71 -11.04 -5.82
CA GLY A 153 -25.38 -11.86 -4.67
C GLY A 153 -26.13 -13.18 -4.67
N ARG A 154 -25.44 -14.24 -4.26
CA ARG A 154 -26.03 -15.57 -4.09
C ARG A 154 -25.54 -16.19 -2.79
N LEU A 155 -26.48 -16.72 -2.00
CA LEU A 155 -26.19 -17.51 -0.80
C LEU A 155 -26.68 -18.94 -1.02
N VAL A 156 -25.82 -19.89 -0.66
CA VAL A 156 -26.16 -21.31 -0.55
C VAL A 156 -25.78 -21.77 0.86
N LEU A 157 -26.75 -22.31 1.59
CA LEU A 157 -26.55 -22.87 2.92
C LEU A 157 -27.24 -24.23 2.98
N LYS A 158 -26.47 -25.30 3.02
CA LYS A 158 -26.99 -26.68 2.95
C LYS A 158 -26.23 -27.61 3.86
N GLY A 159 -26.94 -28.39 4.66
CA GLY A 159 -26.36 -29.39 5.56
C GLY A 159 -26.94 -29.34 6.96
N ASP A 160 -26.40 -30.16 7.87
CA ASP A 160 -26.69 -30.07 9.30
C ASP A 160 -25.97 -28.86 9.88
N LEU A 161 -26.73 -27.92 10.46
CA LEU A 161 -26.17 -26.69 11.02
C LEU A 161 -25.23 -26.94 12.23
N ALA A 162 -25.21 -28.14 12.80
CA ALA A 162 -24.24 -28.53 13.81
C ALA A 162 -22.81 -28.64 13.23
N ASP A 163 -22.67 -28.88 11.91
CA ASP A 163 -21.39 -28.96 11.20
C ASP A 163 -20.98 -27.62 10.53
N PHE A 164 -21.73 -26.53 10.76
CA PHE A 164 -21.40 -25.21 10.21
C PHE A 164 -20.01 -24.77 10.71
N PRO A 165 -19.14 -24.20 9.86
CA PRO A 165 -19.34 -23.68 8.48
C PRO A 165 -19.08 -24.70 7.36
N PHE A 166 -19.16 -26.00 7.60
CA PHE A 166 -19.00 -27.08 6.61
C PHE A 166 -17.61 -27.12 5.98
N ARG A 167 -16.57 -27.27 6.81
CA ARG A 167 -15.19 -27.47 6.34
C ARG A 167 -15.03 -28.75 5.53
N ASP A 168 -15.80 -29.78 5.88
CA ASP A 168 -15.93 -30.99 5.08
C ASP A 168 -17.08 -30.83 4.06
N PRO A 169 -16.76 -30.73 2.75
CA PRO A 169 -17.79 -30.56 1.71
C PRO A 169 -18.80 -31.70 1.64
N ALA A 170 -18.48 -32.87 2.19
CA ALA A 170 -19.41 -34.01 2.25
C ALA A 170 -20.53 -33.78 3.28
N LYS A 171 -20.33 -32.93 4.28
CA LYS A 171 -21.29 -32.62 5.33
C LYS A 171 -22.24 -31.48 4.99
N GLY A 172 -21.84 -30.62 4.04
CA GLY A 172 -22.66 -29.51 3.65
C GLY A 172 -21.93 -28.43 2.84
N LYS A 173 -22.58 -27.28 2.69
CA LYS A 173 -22.05 -26.14 1.95
C LYS A 173 -22.55 -24.84 2.54
N PHE A 174 -21.63 -23.94 2.84
CA PHE A 174 -21.91 -22.51 3.05
C PHE A 174 -21.10 -21.72 2.04
N LEU A 175 -21.78 -20.93 1.21
CA LEU A 175 -21.15 -20.08 0.23
C LEU A 175 -21.99 -18.84 -0.02
N VAL A 176 -21.37 -17.67 0.13
CA VAL A 176 -21.92 -16.38 -0.29
C VAL A 176 -21.03 -15.83 -1.38
N THR A 177 -21.60 -15.53 -2.54
CA THR A 177 -20.91 -14.82 -3.63
C THR A 177 -21.62 -13.52 -3.92
N ALA A 178 -20.90 -12.49 -4.33
CA ALA A 178 -21.45 -11.21 -4.75
C ALA A 178 -20.46 -10.46 -5.65
N LYS A 179 -20.98 -9.45 -6.35
CA LYS A 179 -20.14 -8.43 -6.99
C LYS A 179 -20.23 -7.14 -6.19
N ALA A 180 -19.10 -6.48 -6.03
CA ALA A 180 -19.01 -5.16 -5.42
C ALA A 180 -18.69 -4.10 -6.48
N THR A 181 -19.29 -2.93 -6.33
CA THR A 181 -19.01 -1.73 -7.14
C THR A 181 -18.98 -0.49 -6.26
N GLU A 182 -18.35 0.57 -6.73
CA GLU A 182 -18.21 1.86 -6.01
C GLU A 182 -17.62 1.68 -4.60
N GLY A 183 -16.80 0.66 -4.40
CA GLY A 183 -16.23 0.33 -3.10
C GLY A 183 -15.19 1.35 -2.65
N LYS A 184 -15.19 1.66 -1.35
CA LYS A 184 -14.14 2.40 -0.67
C LYS A 184 -13.80 1.69 0.64
N VAL A 185 -12.51 1.37 0.81
CA VAL A 185 -12.03 0.61 1.97
C VAL A 185 -10.87 1.35 2.64
N ASP A 186 -11.01 1.61 3.92
CA ASP A 186 -9.96 1.99 4.86
C ASP A 186 -9.49 0.71 5.57
N TYR A 187 -8.55 0.01 4.96
CA TYR A 187 -8.18 -1.33 5.41
C TYR A 187 -7.31 -1.35 6.67
N VAL A 188 -6.55 -0.29 6.93
CA VAL A 188 -5.73 -0.13 8.14
C VAL A 188 -5.54 1.36 8.44
N THR A 189 -5.80 1.77 9.67
CA THR A 189 -5.60 3.15 10.12
C THR A 189 -4.21 3.66 9.83
N GLY A 190 -4.11 4.83 9.20
CA GLY A 190 -2.84 5.46 8.84
C GLY A 190 -2.24 4.98 7.51
N TRP A 191 -3.01 4.20 6.73
CA TRP A 191 -2.67 3.86 5.35
C TRP A 191 -3.63 4.54 4.37
N PRO A 192 -3.19 4.85 3.13
CA PRO A 192 -4.08 5.38 2.11
C PRO A 192 -5.24 4.44 1.78
N THR A 193 -6.45 4.97 1.64
CA THR A 193 -7.65 4.21 1.29
C THR A 193 -7.61 3.71 -0.16
N VAL A 194 -8.26 2.58 -0.42
CA VAL A 194 -8.55 2.12 -1.78
C VAL A 194 -9.95 2.56 -2.15
N GLU A 195 -10.12 3.15 -3.32
CA GLU A 195 -11.38 3.73 -3.80
C GLU A 195 -11.77 3.16 -5.17
N ASN A 196 -13.03 3.39 -5.56
CA ASN A 196 -13.58 2.93 -6.84
C ASN A 196 -13.40 1.42 -7.05
N ILE A 197 -13.55 0.65 -5.97
CA ILE A 197 -13.35 -0.80 -6.01
C ILE A 197 -14.50 -1.45 -6.77
N GLU A 198 -14.13 -2.28 -7.75
CA GLU A 198 -14.99 -3.29 -8.35
C GLU A 198 -14.32 -4.65 -8.13
N ALA A 199 -15.09 -5.65 -7.67
CA ALA A 199 -14.53 -6.96 -7.32
C ALA A 199 -15.58 -8.05 -7.32
N ASN A 200 -15.14 -9.31 -7.50
CA ASN A 200 -15.92 -10.49 -7.19
C ASN A 200 -15.60 -10.96 -5.77
N LEU A 201 -16.61 -11.22 -5.00
CA LEU A 201 -16.53 -11.60 -3.59
C LEU A 201 -17.01 -13.03 -3.41
N SER A 202 -16.31 -13.81 -2.60
CA SER A 202 -16.70 -15.16 -2.21
C SER A 202 -16.35 -15.39 -0.74
N PHE A 203 -17.32 -15.82 0.05
CA PHE A 203 -17.20 -16.10 1.48
C PHE A 203 -17.77 -17.48 1.78
N GLY A 204 -17.05 -18.24 2.57
CA GLY A 204 -17.42 -19.57 3.04
C GLY A 204 -16.62 -19.89 4.30
N VAL A 205 -15.87 -20.99 4.30
CA VAL A 205 -14.89 -21.31 5.35
C VAL A 205 -13.82 -20.21 5.46
N GLY A 206 -13.47 -19.60 4.32
CA GLY A 206 -12.59 -18.46 4.20
C GLY A 206 -13.20 -17.38 3.34
N MET A 207 -12.33 -16.50 2.84
CA MET A 207 -12.68 -15.38 1.98
C MET A 207 -11.80 -15.38 0.73
N LYS A 208 -12.40 -15.07 -0.41
CA LYS A 208 -11.66 -14.71 -1.62
C LYS A 208 -12.32 -13.50 -2.28
N ILE A 209 -11.52 -12.51 -2.54
CA ILE A 209 -11.83 -11.36 -3.39
C ILE A 209 -10.96 -11.50 -4.61
N ASP A 210 -11.51 -11.54 -5.79
CA ASP A 210 -10.76 -11.69 -7.02
C ASP A 210 -11.18 -10.70 -8.11
N SER A 211 -10.36 -10.60 -9.15
CA SER A 211 -10.54 -9.66 -10.26
C SER A 211 -10.80 -8.24 -9.79
N ALA A 212 -10.26 -7.89 -8.61
CA ALA A 212 -10.48 -6.58 -8.03
C ALA A 212 -9.66 -5.51 -8.77
N LYS A 213 -10.29 -4.39 -9.00
CA LYS A 213 -9.68 -3.17 -9.53
C LYS A 213 -10.15 -1.97 -8.73
N GLY A 214 -9.38 -0.90 -8.78
CA GLY A 214 -9.70 0.32 -8.05
C GLY A 214 -8.64 1.39 -8.26
N THR A 215 -8.61 2.36 -7.38
CA THR A 215 -7.62 3.44 -7.37
C THR A 215 -7.09 3.65 -5.96
N MET A 216 -5.82 3.99 -5.87
CA MET A 216 -5.18 4.39 -4.60
C MET A 216 -4.31 5.61 -4.88
N LEU A 217 -4.64 6.74 -4.23
CA LEU A 217 -4.03 8.07 -4.43
C LEU A 217 -4.03 8.49 -5.91
N GLY A 218 -3.98 8.11 -6.89
CA GLY A 218 -3.94 8.43 -8.32
C GLY A 218 -3.39 7.26 -9.16
N ALA A 219 -2.91 6.21 -8.51
CA ALA A 219 -2.51 4.98 -9.19
C ALA A 219 -3.71 4.07 -9.42
N LYS A 220 -3.78 3.45 -10.59
CA LYS A 220 -4.77 2.41 -10.91
C LYS A 220 -4.28 1.08 -10.36
N VAL A 221 -5.15 0.39 -9.64
CA VAL A 221 -4.92 -0.95 -9.10
C VAL A 221 -5.73 -1.94 -9.90
N SER A 222 -5.15 -3.06 -10.31
CA SER A 222 -5.79 -4.07 -11.16
C SER A 222 -5.37 -5.49 -10.81
N ASP A 223 -6.21 -6.43 -11.21
CA ASP A 223 -6.00 -7.88 -11.06
C ASP A 223 -5.65 -8.27 -9.62
N VAL A 224 -6.30 -7.58 -8.66
CA VAL A 224 -6.06 -7.85 -7.25
C VAL A 224 -6.82 -9.09 -6.81
N SER A 225 -6.10 -9.98 -6.14
CA SER A 225 -6.65 -11.09 -5.38
C SER A 225 -6.30 -10.91 -3.90
N VAL A 226 -7.33 -11.04 -3.05
CA VAL A 226 -7.16 -11.07 -1.59
C VAL A 226 -7.80 -12.35 -1.10
N GLU A 227 -7.08 -13.14 -0.33
CA GLU A 227 -7.53 -14.44 0.13
C GLU A 227 -7.19 -14.69 1.61
N ILE A 228 -8.16 -15.21 2.34
CA ILE A 228 -7.99 -15.87 3.63
C ILE A 228 -8.59 -17.26 3.46
N PRO A 229 -7.80 -18.34 3.38
CA PRO A 229 -8.30 -19.68 3.08
C PRO A 229 -9.25 -20.24 4.12
N ASP A 230 -8.99 -19.98 5.39
CA ASP A 230 -9.81 -20.43 6.52
C ASP A 230 -9.73 -19.42 7.66
N PHE A 231 -10.89 -18.85 8.05
CA PHE A 231 -11.01 -17.86 9.12
C PHE A 231 -10.75 -18.42 10.53
N GLU A 232 -10.83 -19.72 10.71
CA GLU A 232 -10.62 -20.36 12.02
C GLU A 232 -9.32 -21.16 12.06
N SER A 233 -8.45 -21.01 11.05
CA SER A 233 -7.11 -21.58 11.08
C SER A 233 -6.32 -20.98 12.24
N PHE A 234 -5.57 -21.83 12.96
CA PHE A 234 -4.63 -21.36 13.99
C PHE A 234 -3.59 -20.40 13.39
N ASP A 235 -3.20 -20.62 12.14
CA ASP A 235 -2.26 -19.79 11.37
C ASP A 235 -2.99 -19.06 10.25
N GLU A 236 -3.95 -18.23 10.63
CA GLU A 236 -4.77 -17.43 9.73
C GLU A 236 -3.89 -16.49 8.90
N GLN A 237 -3.89 -16.65 7.57
CA GLN A 237 -3.05 -15.91 6.64
C GLN A 237 -3.89 -15.09 5.67
N LEU A 238 -3.55 -13.82 5.55
CA LEU A 238 -4.04 -12.95 4.50
C LEU A 238 -3.02 -12.92 3.36
N MET A 239 -3.44 -13.33 2.18
CA MET A 239 -2.63 -13.26 0.96
C MET A 239 -3.16 -12.17 0.05
N VAL A 240 -2.29 -11.27 -0.38
CA VAL A 240 -2.62 -10.19 -1.32
C VAL A 240 -1.70 -10.29 -2.53
N ARG A 241 -2.27 -10.28 -3.72
CA ARG A 241 -1.56 -10.24 -5.01
C ARG A 241 -2.21 -9.18 -5.87
N GLY A 242 -1.44 -8.46 -6.68
CA GLY A 242 -2.01 -7.50 -7.60
C GLY A 242 -1.01 -6.54 -8.21
N PHE A 243 -1.50 -5.74 -9.13
CA PHE A 243 -0.71 -4.76 -9.86
C PHE A 243 -1.19 -3.35 -9.57
N ALA A 244 -0.26 -2.40 -9.60
CA ALA A 244 -0.58 -0.98 -9.62
C ALA A 244 0.18 -0.27 -10.73
N ASN A 245 -0.43 0.70 -11.38
CA ASN A 245 0.16 1.50 -12.46
C ASN A 245 -0.27 2.96 -12.32
N GLY A 246 0.68 3.87 -12.38
CA GLY A 246 0.38 5.30 -12.25
C GLY A 246 1.62 6.16 -12.16
N PRO A 247 1.43 7.45 -11.86
CA PRO A 247 2.54 8.38 -11.65
C PRO A 247 3.46 7.94 -10.52
N THR A 248 4.77 7.96 -10.73
CA THR A 248 5.76 7.61 -9.69
C THR A 248 5.63 8.51 -8.46
N SER A 249 5.20 9.76 -8.63
CA SER A 249 4.88 10.66 -7.51
C SER A 249 3.83 10.10 -6.55
N GLU A 250 2.85 9.33 -7.03
CA GLU A 250 1.81 8.76 -6.18
C GLU A 250 2.34 7.57 -5.37
N PHE A 251 3.30 6.81 -5.92
CA PHE A 251 3.98 5.77 -5.15
C PHE A 251 4.88 6.37 -4.05
N LEU A 252 5.58 7.47 -4.33
CA LEU A 252 6.32 8.21 -3.30
C LEU A 252 5.38 8.76 -2.23
N ARG A 253 4.23 9.32 -2.64
CA ARG A 253 3.19 9.82 -1.73
C ARG A 253 2.59 8.71 -0.87
N PHE A 254 2.40 7.50 -1.43
CA PHE A 254 1.97 6.33 -0.66
C PHE A 254 2.98 6.01 0.46
N ILE A 255 4.26 6.02 0.15
CA ILE A 255 5.32 5.80 1.15
C ILE A 255 5.25 6.88 2.23
N GLU A 256 5.14 8.15 1.86
CA GLU A 256 5.09 9.29 2.78
C GLU A 256 3.88 9.24 3.73
N LEU A 257 2.70 8.90 3.20
CA LEU A 257 1.42 8.86 3.93
C LEU A 257 1.20 7.56 4.71
N SER A 258 2.12 6.60 4.64
CA SER A 258 2.00 5.31 5.29
C SER A 258 3.14 5.07 6.30
N PRO A 259 3.01 4.08 7.20
CA PRO A 259 4.09 3.66 8.09
C PRO A 259 5.37 3.23 7.37
N VAL A 260 5.31 2.90 6.06
CA VAL A 260 6.47 2.52 5.25
C VAL A 260 7.57 3.59 5.31
N SER A 261 7.22 4.88 5.31
CA SER A 261 8.19 5.97 5.45
C SER A 261 9.13 5.78 6.66
N LYS A 262 8.58 5.41 7.81
CA LYS A 262 9.36 5.15 9.03
C LYS A 262 10.17 3.85 8.93
N MET A 263 9.63 2.83 8.26
CA MET A 263 10.30 1.53 8.10
C MET A 263 11.55 1.62 7.22
N ILE A 264 11.58 2.57 6.28
CA ILE A 264 12.74 2.85 5.42
C ILE A 264 13.55 4.07 5.90
N ASP A 265 13.48 4.41 7.20
CA ASP A 265 14.19 5.55 7.81
C ASP A 265 13.98 6.88 7.05
N ARG A 266 12.79 7.06 6.45
CA ARG A 266 12.40 8.23 5.65
C ARG A 266 13.35 8.51 4.47
N PHE A 267 13.96 7.49 3.93
CA PHE A 267 14.92 7.59 2.81
C PHE A 267 14.36 8.37 1.60
N THR A 268 13.06 8.26 1.31
CA THR A 268 12.41 8.95 0.19
C THR A 268 11.88 10.35 0.54
N GLU A 269 12.08 10.82 1.77
CA GLU A 269 11.58 12.12 2.24
C GLU A 269 12.21 13.27 1.41
N GLY A 270 11.36 14.06 0.79
CA GLY A 270 11.78 15.17 -0.09
C GLY A 270 12.10 14.78 -1.54
N MET A 271 12.15 13.50 -1.86
CA MET A 271 12.28 13.06 -3.26
C MET A 271 11.05 13.47 -4.07
N LYS A 272 11.26 13.90 -5.30
CA LYS A 272 10.21 14.18 -6.26
C LYS A 272 10.44 13.37 -7.52
N ALA A 273 9.36 12.92 -8.13
CA ALA A 273 9.42 12.20 -9.38
C ALA A 273 8.32 12.65 -10.34
N LYS A 274 8.64 12.68 -11.64
CA LYS A 274 7.68 12.79 -12.74
C LYS A 274 7.88 11.57 -13.62
N GLY A 275 6.81 11.11 -14.29
CA GLY A 275 6.81 9.87 -15.05
C GLY A 275 5.97 8.80 -14.38
N ASN A 276 5.99 7.60 -14.90
CA ASN A 276 5.12 6.52 -14.47
C ASN A 276 5.91 5.34 -13.89
N GLY A 277 5.22 4.55 -13.08
CA GLY A 277 5.75 3.29 -12.58
C GLY A 277 4.70 2.19 -12.60
N LYS A 278 5.18 0.96 -12.60
CA LYS A 278 4.38 -0.26 -12.45
C LYS A 278 4.86 -1.02 -11.23
N LEU A 279 3.93 -1.48 -10.43
CA LEU A 279 4.17 -2.31 -9.26
C LEU A 279 3.51 -3.66 -9.45
N ASP A 280 4.25 -4.74 -9.23
CA ASP A 280 3.74 -6.09 -9.02
C ASP A 280 3.94 -6.42 -7.54
N LEU A 281 2.85 -6.72 -6.83
CA LEU A 281 2.84 -6.92 -5.38
C LEU A 281 2.38 -8.31 -5.00
N SER A 282 3.11 -8.91 -4.09
CA SER A 282 2.76 -10.16 -3.41
C SER A 282 3.06 -10.02 -1.92
N LEU A 283 2.00 -10.13 -1.10
CA LEU A 283 2.08 -10.06 0.36
C LEU A 283 1.43 -11.30 0.96
N ASP A 284 2.17 -12.00 1.83
CA ASP A 284 1.67 -13.05 2.69
C ASP A 284 1.79 -12.56 4.15
N LEU A 285 0.64 -12.34 4.80
CA LEU A 285 0.55 -11.72 6.11
C LEU A 285 -0.11 -12.68 7.11
N PRO A 286 0.66 -13.31 8.01
CA PRO A 286 0.10 -14.03 9.15
C PRO A 286 -0.59 -13.04 10.09
N LEU A 287 -1.93 -13.11 10.21
CA LEU A 287 -2.70 -12.08 10.92
C LEU A 287 -2.41 -12.03 12.44
N ARG A 288 -1.96 -13.14 13.02
CA ARG A 288 -1.56 -13.20 14.44
C ARG A 288 -0.08 -12.91 14.68
N ARG A 289 0.74 -12.89 13.62
CA ARG A 289 2.19 -12.71 13.69
C ARG A 289 2.66 -11.79 12.56
N VAL A 290 2.10 -10.59 12.53
CA VAL A 290 2.33 -9.59 11.46
C VAL A 290 3.80 -9.29 11.19
N ASN A 291 4.68 -9.50 12.19
CA ASN A 291 6.13 -9.33 12.05
C ASN A 291 6.78 -10.41 11.15
N GLU A 292 6.06 -11.50 10.86
CA GLU A 292 6.51 -12.57 9.97
C GLU A 292 5.96 -12.40 8.54
N ALA A 293 5.39 -11.24 8.24
CA ALA A 293 4.91 -10.91 6.90
C ALA A 293 6.02 -11.10 5.86
N LYS A 294 5.67 -11.69 4.72
CA LYS A 294 6.54 -11.82 3.56
C LYS A 294 6.05 -10.91 2.45
N LEU A 295 6.88 -9.97 2.08
CA LEU A 295 6.62 -9.02 1.01
C LEU A 295 7.53 -9.32 -0.19
N ARG A 296 6.96 -9.36 -1.36
CA ARG A 296 7.68 -9.26 -2.64
C ARG A 296 6.99 -8.19 -3.48
N ALA A 297 7.75 -7.18 -3.87
CA ALA A 297 7.27 -6.15 -4.73
C ALA A 297 8.32 -5.83 -5.80
N ASP A 298 7.91 -5.88 -7.06
CA ASP A 298 8.72 -5.47 -8.20
C ASP A 298 8.19 -4.15 -8.74
N TYR A 299 8.98 -3.08 -8.57
CA TYR A 299 8.64 -1.75 -9.06
C TYR A 299 9.45 -1.38 -10.28
N GLN A 300 8.80 -1.06 -11.37
CA GLN A 300 9.41 -0.65 -12.63
C GLN A 300 9.25 0.85 -12.86
N LEU A 301 10.38 1.55 -13.00
CA LEU A 301 10.45 2.95 -13.42
C LEU A 301 10.35 3.04 -14.96
N LEU A 302 9.53 3.96 -15.47
CA LEU A 302 9.27 4.13 -16.90
C LEU A 302 9.50 5.58 -17.29
N ASN A 303 10.69 5.86 -17.81
CA ASN A 303 11.11 7.18 -18.31
C ASN A 303 10.83 8.31 -17.29
N ASN A 304 11.34 8.15 -16.08
CA ASN A 304 11.10 9.09 -15.00
C ASN A 304 12.10 10.25 -15.02
N GLN A 305 11.67 11.39 -14.46
CA GLN A 305 12.54 12.44 -13.91
C GLN A 305 12.53 12.30 -12.40
N VAL A 306 13.70 12.30 -11.77
CA VAL A 306 13.82 12.12 -10.32
C VAL A 306 14.72 13.22 -9.73
N ASP A 307 14.17 13.96 -8.78
CA ASP A 307 14.90 14.88 -7.92
C ASP A 307 15.14 14.18 -6.57
N VAL A 308 16.37 13.77 -6.33
CA VAL A 308 16.75 13.01 -5.12
C VAL A 308 16.94 13.97 -3.94
N VAL A 309 17.77 14.99 -4.12
CA VAL A 309 18.02 16.07 -3.14
C VAL A 309 18.28 17.37 -3.89
N SER A 310 18.00 18.50 -3.26
CA SER A 310 18.15 19.83 -3.88
C SER A 310 19.58 20.19 -4.33
N ALA A 311 20.58 19.53 -3.76
CA ALA A 311 21.98 19.75 -4.11
C ALA A 311 22.43 19.02 -5.39
N LEU A 312 21.63 18.11 -5.91
CA LEU A 312 21.92 17.36 -7.13
C LEU A 312 21.00 17.81 -8.28
N PRO A 313 21.47 17.77 -9.53
CA PRO A 313 20.59 18.03 -10.66
C PRO A 313 19.55 16.92 -10.80
N THR A 314 18.45 17.28 -11.48
CA THR A 314 17.43 16.31 -11.86
C THR A 314 18.03 15.20 -12.71
N ILE A 315 17.78 13.96 -12.29
CA ILE A 315 18.10 12.77 -13.11
C ILE A 315 16.95 12.56 -14.09
N THR A 316 17.22 12.46 -15.36
CA THR A 316 16.22 12.32 -16.43
C THR A 316 16.31 10.96 -17.12
N GLY A 317 15.21 10.57 -17.81
CA GLY A 317 15.18 9.32 -18.55
C GLY A 317 15.40 8.08 -17.68
N VAL A 318 14.99 8.15 -16.41
CA VAL A 318 15.22 7.06 -15.45
C VAL A 318 14.33 5.88 -15.78
N ASN A 319 14.96 4.75 -16.06
CA ASN A 319 14.34 3.45 -16.30
C ASN A 319 15.04 2.40 -15.44
N GLY A 320 14.34 1.34 -15.09
CA GLY A 320 14.92 0.24 -14.33
C GLY A 320 13.91 -0.45 -13.44
N ARG A 321 14.36 -1.43 -12.69
CA ARG A 321 13.52 -2.23 -11.80
C ARG A 321 14.11 -2.25 -10.39
N LEU A 322 13.22 -2.11 -9.39
CA LEU A 322 13.53 -2.30 -7.98
C LEU A 322 12.79 -3.54 -7.48
N ALA A 323 13.53 -4.50 -6.98
CA ALA A 323 12.98 -5.64 -6.25
C ALA A 323 13.00 -5.33 -4.75
N ILE A 324 11.84 -5.38 -4.12
CA ILE A 324 11.62 -4.97 -2.73
C ILE A 324 11.08 -6.17 -1.96
N THR A 325 11.65 -6.43 -0.81
CA THR A 325 11.17 -7.40 0.18
C THR A 325 10.97 -6.71 1.53
N GLU A 326 10.45 -7.42 2.52
CA GLU A 326 10.33 -6.91 3.90
C GLU A 326 11.69 -6.56 4.54
N LYS A 327 12.82 -7.01 3.95
CA LYS A 327 14.18 -6.83 4.50
C LYS A 327 15.13 -6.08 3.58
N SER A 328 14.83 -6.00 2.29
CA SER A 328 15.81 -5.51 1.31
C SER A 328 15.18 -4.77 0.14
N ILE A 329 15.95 -3.86 -0.44
CA ILE A 329 15.69 -3.23 -1.74
C ILE A 329 16.90 -3.51 -2.61
N LEU A 330 16.69 -4.05 -3.81
CA LEU A 330 17.72 -4.33 -4.80
C LEU A 330 17.36 -3.69 -6.14
N ALA A 331 18.32 -3.02 -6.75
CA ALA A 331 18.22 -2.55 -8.13
C ALA A 331 19.58 -2.69 -8.80
N ASN A 332 19.63 -3.43 -9.89
CA ASN A 332 20.88 -3.73 -10.61
C ASN A 332 20.96 -3.08 -12.00
N ASP A 333 19.88 -2.48 -12.46
CA ASP A 333 19.72 -2.05 -13.84
C ASP A 333 19.05 -0.67 -14.00
N ILE A 334 19.16 0.20 -12.99
CA ILE A 334 18.66 1.56 -13.12
C ILE A 334 19.61 2.34 -14.03
N VAL A 335 19.04 2.91 -15.08
CA VAL A 335 19.74 3.78 -16.03
C VAL A 335 19.03 5.12 -16.12
N GLY A 336 19.78 6.16 -16.50
CA GLY A 336 19.26 7.51 -16.68
C GLY A 336 20.31 8.43 -17.29
N GLN A 337 20.11 9.74 -17.12
CA GLN A 337 21.04 10.78 -17.52
C GLN A 337 21.20 11.83 -16.44
N VAL A 338 22.42 12.24 -16.19
CA VAL A 338 22.78 13.30 -15.26
C VAL A 338 24.01 14.06 -15.77
N PHE A 339 24.10 15.35 -15.55
CA PHE A 339 25.21 16.20 -16.07
C PHE A 339 25.47 16.03 -17.59
N GLY A 340 24.39 15.81 -18.36
CA GLY A 340 24.47 15.65 -19.82
C GLY A 340 25.06 14.35 -20.32
N GLY A 341 25.30 13.38 -19.45
CA GLY A 341 25.83 12.06 -19.79
C GLY A 341 25.00 10.91 -19.22
N PRO A 342 25.27 9.68 -19.68
CA PRO A 342 24.61 8.49 -19.20
C PRO A 342 24.94 8.23 -17.71
N LEU A 343 24.00 7.62 -17.02
CA LEU A 343 24.08 7.20 -15.63
C LEU A 343 23.64 5.75 -15.50
N LYS A 344 24.38 4.96 -14.72
CA LYS A 344 23.96 3.65 -14.20
C LYS A 344 23.97 3.69 -12.69
N VAL A 345 22.94 3.09 -12.06
CA VAL A 345 22.81 3.05 -10.61
C VAL A 345 22.48 1.63 -10.16
N LEU A 346 23.20 1.17 -9.15
CA LEU A 346 22.95 -0.05 -8.42
C LEU A 346 22.53 0.33 -7.01
N VAL A 347 21.48 -0.29 -6.50
CA VAL A 347 21.00 -0.07 -5.13
C VAL A 347 20.97 -1.41 -4.42
N LYS A 348 21.57 -1.46 -3.24
CA LYS A 348 21.48 -2.59 -2.33
C LYS A 348 21.19 -2.09 -0.93
N SER A 349 20.07 -2.51 -0.38
CA SER A 349 19.75 -2.22 1.01
C SER A 349 19.68 -3.52 1.79
N GLU A 350 20.21 -3.51 3.00
CA GLU A 350 20.18 -4.64 3.90
C GLU A 350 20.17 -4.12 5.34
N SER A 351 19.20 -4.59 6.14
CA SER A 351 19.12 -4.26 7.58
C SER A 351 19.15 -2.76 7.88
N GLY A 352 18.39 -1.94 7.11
CA GLY A 352 18.28 -0.48 7.31
C GLY A 352 19.46 0.34 6.79
N LYS A 353 20.44 -0.28 6.14
CA LYS A 353 21.54 0.42 5.47
C LYS A 353 21.32 0.38 3.97
N VAL A 354 21.37 1.53 3.30
CA VAL A 354 21.22 1.63 1.85
C VAL A 354 22.58 2.01 1.24
N GLY A 355 23.13 1.10 0.44
CA GLY A 355 24.30 1.33 -0.39
C GLY A 355 23.87 1.62 -1.83
N ILE A 356 24.38 2.69 -2.42
CA ILE A 356 24.15 3.06 -3.81
C ILE A 356 25.50 3.19 -4.49
N GLN A 357 25.67 2.50 -5.60
CA GLN A 357 26.79 2.66 -6.50
C GLN A 357 26.29 3.31 -7.79
N ALA A 358 26.92 4.39 -8.18
CA ALA A 358 26.59 5.09 -9.41
C ALA A 358 27.83 5.25 -10.30
N ALA A 359 27.65 5.16 -11.58
CA ALA A 359 28.69 5.42 -12.56
C ALA A 359 28.10 6.15 -13.76
N GLY A 360 28.85 7.12 -14.30
CA GLY A 360 28.37 7.92 -15.39
C GLY A 360 29.44 8.73 -16.09
N THR A 361 28.97 9.63 -16.96
CA THR A 361 29.80 10.64 -17.63
C THR A 361 29.24 12.01 -17.33
N ALA A 362 30.08 12.98 -16.99
CA ALA A 362 29.70 14.35 -16.76
C ALA A 362 30.33 15.26 -17.82
N LYS A 363 29.54 16.16 -18.40
CA LYS A 363 30.02 17.19 -19.33
C LYS A 363 30.29 18.49 -18.57
N ALA A 364 31.44 19.12 -18.84
CA ALA A 364 31.82 20.37 -18.20
C ALA A 364 30.74 21.46 -18.32
N ILE A 365 30.14 21.62 -19.50
CA ILE A 365 29.07 22.59 -19.75
C ILE A 365 27.84 22.41 -18.85
N GLU A 366 27.51 21.18 -18.50
CA GLU A 366 26.36 20.91 -17.60
C GLU A 366 26.74 21.10 -16.13
N LEU A 367 28.00 20.85 -15.76
CA LEU A 367 28.53 21.17 -14.45
C LEU A 367 28.55 22.70 -14.22
N GLN A 368 28.96 23.49 -15.23
CA GLN A 368 28.90 24.96 -15.22
C GLN A 368 27.48 25.48 -14.94
N LYS A 369 26.49 24.98 -15.67
CA LYS A 369 25.09 25.37 -15.49
C LYS A 369 24.56 25.08 -14.09
N HIS A 370 25.01 23.98 -13.48
CA HIS A 370 24.54 23.56 -12.18
C HIS A 370 25.25 24.29 -11.02
N PHE A 371 26.59 24.31 -11.04
CA PHE A 371 27.37 24.83 -9.90
C PHE A 371 27.62 26.32 -9.96
N ARG A 372 27.61 26.94 -11.14
CA ARG A 372 27.78 28.41 -11.37
C ARG A 372 28.98 29.03 -10.65
N TRP A 373 30.08 28.28 -10.53
CA TRP A 373 31.33 28.78 -9.98
C TRP A 373 32.19 29.38 -11.10
N PRO A 374 32.84 30.52 -10.90
CA PRO A 374 33.63 31.14 -11.98
C PRO A 374 34.65 30.21 -12.62
N MET A 375 35.34 29.37 -11.81
CA MET A 375 36.30 28.40 -12.31
C MET A 375 35.68 27.36 -13.28
N MET A 376 34.41 27.06 -13.15
CA MET A 376 33.75 26.07 -14.03
C MET A 376 33.61 26.55 -15.47
N GLU A 377 33.59 27.85 -15.75
CA GLU A 377 33.52 28.43 -17.09
C GLU A 377 34.75 28.16 -17.92
N HIS A 378 35.84 27.86 -17.26
CA HIS A 378 37.13 27.54 -17.86
C HIS A 378 37.38 26.04 -18.06
N LEU A 379 36.36 25.21 -17.82
CA LEU A 379 36.39 23.76 -18.05
C LEU A 379 35.68 23.42 -19.34
N ALA A 380 36.25 22.49 -20.13
CA ALA A 380 35.62 21.96 -21.33
C ALA A 380 35.80 20.43 -21.43
N GLY A 381 34.93 19.78 -22.25
CA GLY A 381 34.99 18.34 -22.43
C GLY A 381 34.09 17.52 -21.53
N SER A 382 34.44 16.27 -21.32
CA SER A 382 33.66 15.34 -20.48
C SER A 382 34.55 14.27 -19.84
N SER A 383 34.19 13.78 -18.69
CA SER A 383 34.91 12.68 -18.03
C SER A 383 33.95 11.69 -17.39
N THR A 384 34.41 10.46 -17.23
CA THR A 384 33.70 9.43 -16.46
C THR A 384 33.86 9.70 -14.96
N TRP A 385 32.90 9.23 -14.20
CA TRP A 385 32.93 9.29 -12.75
C TRP A 385 32.23 8.07 -12.14
N THR A 386 32.60 7.76 -10.90
CA THR A 386 31.91 6.78 -10.04
C THR A 386 31.57 7.42 -8.70
N ALA A 387 30.52 6.90 -8.06
CA ALA A 387 30.14 7.31 -6.73
C ALA A 387 29.71 6.10 -5.91
N ASP A 388 30.20 6.02 -4.66
CA ASP A 388 29.74 5.10 -3.63
C ASP A 388 29.07 5.92 -2.53
N ILE A 389 27.78 5.65 -2.30
CA ILE A 389 26.94 6.41 -1.37
C ILE A 389 26.39 5.44 -0.33
N ASN A 390 26.60 5.75 0.94
CA ASN A 390 26.08 4.99 2.07
C ASN A 390 25.11 5.86 2.86
N ILE A 391 23.85 5.43 2.93
CA ILE A 391 22.79 6.16 3.60
C ILE A 391 22.46 5.48 4.92
N ARG A 392 22.36 6.28 5.99
CA ARG A 392 21.95 5.87 7.33
C ARG A 392 20.94 6.89 7.86
N GLY A 393 19.67 6.54 7.84
CA GLY A 393 18.61 7.49 8.15
C GLY A 393 18.65 8.70 7.19
N ARG A 394 18.80 9.91 7.73
CA ARG A 394 18.92 11.16 6.95
C ARG A 394 20.35 11.53 6.54
N ASN A 395 21.32 10.77 6.96
CA ASN A 395 22.73 11.05 6.67
C ASN A 395 23.23 10.20 5.53
N ALA A 396 23.86 10.83 4.55
CA ALA A 396 24.50 10.15 3.43
C ALA A 396 26.01 10.46 3.45
N ASP A 397 26.82 9.44 3.62
CA ASP A 397 28.24 9.55 3.35
C ASP A 397 28.49 9.14 1.91
N PHE A 398 29.36 9.83 1.19
CA PHE A 398 29.68 9.44 -0.17
C PHE A 398 31.14 9.70 -0.53
N VAL A 399 31.59 8.93 -1.53
CA VAL A 399 32.84 9.11 -2.22
C VAL A 399 32.57 9.21 -3.70
N ILE A 400 33.02 10.28 -4.36
CA ILE A 400 32.97 10.45 -5.81
C ILE A 400 34.39 10.43 -6.37
N GLU A 401 34.64 9.68 -7.40
CA GLU A 401 35.93 9.58 -8.06
C GLU A 401 35.81 9.82 -9.56
N SER A 402 36.80 10.46 -10.15
CA SER A 402 36.93 10.68 -11.59
C SER A 402 38.40 10.77 -11.97
N PRO A 403 38.83 10.22 -13.10
CA PRO A 403 40.19 10.45 -13.62
C PRO A 403 40.36 11.87 -14.19
N LEU A 404 39.28 12.63 -14.39
CA LEU A 404 39.21 13.89 -15.12
C LEU A 404 39.86 13.83 -16.54
N THR A 405 40.12 12.65 -17.07
CA THR A 405 40.58 12.47 -18.46
C THR A 405 39.43 12.88 -19.39
N GLY A 406 39.71 13.70 -20.39
CA GLY A 406 38.75 14.28 -21.33
C GLY A 406 38.21 15.66 -20.89
N ILE A 407 38.52 16.12 -19.66
CA ILE A 407 38.30 17.51 -19.21
C ILE A 407 39.59 18.31 -19.43
N SER A 408 39.50 19.44 -20.13
CA SER A 408 40.51 20.48 -20.14
C SER A 408 40.14 21.60 -19.16
N ALA A 409 41.14 22.24 -18.58
CA ALA A 409 40.96 23.39 -17.73
C ALA A 409 41.94 24.54 -18.16
N SER A 410 41.36 25.66 -18.61
CA SER A 410 42.13 26.87 -18.96
C SER A 410 42.16 27.79 -17.77
N LEU A 411 42.72 27.29 -16.65
CA LEU A 411 42.88 28.00 -15.39
C LEU A 411 44.37 28.43 -15.19
N PRO A 412 44.70 29.45 -14.38
CA PRO A 412 46.03 29.76 -14.01
C PRO A 412 46.76 28.57 -13.35
N GLU A 413 48.08 28.51 -13.49
CA GLU A 413 48.89 27.50 -12.79
C GLU A 413 48.66 27.54 -11.24
N PRO A 414 48.55 26.40 -10.57
CA PRO A 414 48.88 25.05 -11.05
C PRO A 414 47.67 24.30 -11.63
N LEU A 415 46.52 24.93 -11.92
CA LEU A 415 45.29 24.27 -12.36
C LEU A 415 45.11 24.23 -13.88
N ASN A 416 46.09 24.64 -14.67
CA ASN A 416 46.06 24.44 -16.15
C ASN A 416 46.17 22.95 -16.49
N LYS A 417 45.23 22.42 -17.27
CA LYS A 417 45.15 20.99 -17.55
C LYS A 417 44.78 20.72 -19.01
N ALA A 418 45.58 19.95 -19.71
CA ALA A 418 45.24 19.41 -21.02
C ALA A 418 44.19 18.29 -20.89
N ALA A 419 43.35 18.11 -21.90
CA ALA A 419 42.25 17.14 -21.88
C ALA A 419 42.76 15.69 -21.68
N GLU A 420 43.88 15.34 -22.27
CA GLU A 420 44.48 14.00 -22.24
C GLU A 420 45.13 13.67 -20.89
N ALA A 421 45.48 14.69 -20.08
CA ALA A 421 46.10 14.49 -18.80
C ALA A 421 45.10 13.84 -17.82
N SER A 422 45.54 12.82 -17.10
CA SER A 422 44.74 12.17 -16.07
C SER A 422 45.07 12.83 -14.70
N TRP A 423 44.08 13.48 -14.12
CA TRP A 423 44.15 14.05 -12.75
C TRP A 423 43.10 13.39 -11.90
N PRO A 424 43.44 12.41 -11.03
CA PRO A 424 42.46 11.78 -10.18
C PRO A 424 41.78 12.82 -9.27
N LEU A 425 40.46 12.90 -9.41
CA LEU A 425 39.59 13.64 -8.50
C LEU A 425 39.00 12.68 -7.49
N ARG A 426 39.02 13.04 -6.22
CA ARG A 426 38.30 12.35 -5.14
C ARG A 426 37.60 13.35 -4.27
N ILE A 427 36.28 13.21 -4.16
CA ILE A 427 35.42 14.02 -3.27
C ILE A 427 34.80 13.10 -2.23
N GLU A 428 35.05 13.36 -0.98
CA GLU A 428 34.47 12.62 0.13
C GLU A 428 33.56 13.56 0.92
N ARG A 429 32.36 13.09 1.24
CA ARG A 429 31.48 13.72 2.23
C ARG A 429 31.26 12.75 3.38
N SER A 430 31.42 13.23 4.56
CA SER A 430 31.03 12.55 5.79
C SER A 430 30.11 13.45 6.62
N ALA A 431 29.06 12.85 7.17
CA ALA A 431 28.11 13.52 8.05
C ALA A 431 28.06 12.75 9.38
N PRO A 432 28.98 13.06 10.33
CA PRO A 432 29.02 12.33 11.59
C PRO A 432 27.74 12.48 12.42
N ASP A 433 27.03 13.59 12.22
CA ASP A 433 25.71 13.84 12.83
C ASP A 433 24.85 14.75 11.93
N ALA A 434 23.60 14.99 12.33
CA ALA A 434 22.65 15.80 11.56
C ALA A 434 23.00 17.31 11.53
N THR A 435 23.95 17.76 12.33
CA THR A 435 24.29 19.17 12.47
C THR A 435 25.63 19.52 11.83
N ARG A 436 26.43 18.54 11.41
CA ARG A 436 27.79 18.74 10.89
C ARG A 436 28.05 17.87 9.68
N GLU A 437 28.64 18.50 8.66
CA GLU A 437 29.14 17.85 7.45
C GLU A 437 30.60 18.24 7.19
N GLN A 438 31.35 17.32 6.64
CA GLN A 438 32.71 17.56 6.20
C GLN A 438 32.85 17.10 4.74
N TYR A 439 33.44 17.96 3.93
CA TYR A 439 33.84 17.66 2.57
C TYR A 439 35.33 17.70 2.44
N LYS A 440 35.93 16.66 1.86
CA LYS A 440 37.34 16.59 1.51
C LYS A 440 37.47 16.41 0.00
N VAL A 441 38.20 17.28 -0.65
CA VAL A 441 38.44 17.25 -2.09
C VAL A 441 39.94 17.12 -2.33
N ASN A 442 40.30 16.23 -3.26
CA ASN A 442 41.68 16.07 -3.76
C ASN A 442 41.66 16.00 -5.27
N VAL A 443 42.49 16.78 -5.93
CA VAL A 443 42.62 16.83 -7.39
C VAL A 443 44.10 16.63 -7.75
N GLY A 444 44.36 15.69 -8.68
CA GLY A 444 45.63 15.54 -9.33
C GLY A 444 46.79 15.19 -8.36
N ASN A 445 46.56 14.26 -7.41
CA ASN A 445 47.60 13.91 -6.41
C ASN A 445 48.11 15.12 -5.63
N LYS A 446 47.18 15.90 -5.08
CA LYS A 446 47.41 17.10 -4.29
C LYS A 446 47.81 18.37 -5.11
N ILE A 447 47.57 18.43 -6.41
CA ILE A 447 47.67 19.69 -7.18
C ILE A 447 46.73 20.74 -6.57
N ALA A 448 45.51 20.32 -6.21
CA ALA A 448 44.60 21.10 -5.40
C ALA A 448 43.92 20.23 -4.35
N GLN A 449 43.69 20.79 -3.18
CA GLN A 449 43.03 20.12 -2.07
C GLN A 449 42.06 21.09 -1.41
N ALA A 450 40.95 20.58 -0.87
CA ALA A 450 40.06 21.38 -0.04
C ALA A 450 39.51 20.54 1.13
N LEU A 451 39.33 21.19 2.25
CA LEU A 451 38.63 20.66 3.42
C LEU A 451 37.62 21.70 3.89
N VAL A 452 36.35 21.34 3.86
CA VAL A 452 35.24 22.24 4.20
C VAL A 452 34.41 21.59 5.30
N VAL A 453 34.27 22.28 6.42
CA VAL A 453 33.37 21.90 7.50
C VAL A 453 32.15 22.82 7.46
N ARG A 454 30.98 22.22 7.35
CA ARG A 454 29.68 22.91 7.39
C ARG A 454 28.95 22.55 8.68
N ARG A 455 28.22 23.51 9.21
CA ARG A 455 27.39 23.36 10.40
C ARG A 455 25.99 23.89 10.15
N HIS A 456 24.98 23.23 10.72
CA HIS A 456 23.61 23.70 10.68
C HIS A 456 23.40 24.84 11.67
N ASP A 457 22.94 25.99 11.20
CA ASP A 457 22.72 27.19 12.01
C ASP A 457 21.28 27.30 12.58
N GLY A 458 20.50 26.24 12.48
CA GLY A 458 19.09 26.19 12.84
C GLY A 458 18.13 26.36 11.64
N LYS A 459 18.64 26.86 10.49
CA LYS A 459 17.86 27.02 9.25
C LYS A 459 18.47 26.23 8.09
N GLU A 460 19.78 26.33 7.89
CA GLU A 460 20.48 25.72 6.76
C GLU A 460 21.92 25.32 7.13
N MET A 461 22.54 24.48 6.28
CA MET A 461 23.94 24.10 6.40
C MET A 461 24.84 25.21 5.83
N ARG A 462 25.69 25.83 6.66
CA ARG A 462 26.64 26.86 6.23
C ARG A 462 28.07 26.43 6.46
N ALA A 463 29.00 26.89 5.59
CA ALA A 463 30.40 26.69 5.79
C ALA A 463 30.86 27.43 7.07
N GLU A 464 31.40 26.71 8.03
CA GLU A 464 31.92 27.24 9.30
C GLU A 464 33.42 27.51 9.15
N ARG A 465 34.15 26.54 8.63
CA ARG A 465 35.60 26.59 8.44
C ARG A 465 35.98 25.89 7.15
N SER A 466 36.85 26.46 6.39
CA SER A 466 37.33 25.91 5.14
C SER A 466 38.81 26.17 4.95
N VAL A 467 39.50 25.26 4.31
CA VAL A 467 40.86 25.46 3.82
C VAL A 467 40.95 24.92 2.39
N ILE A 468 41.58 25.69 1.52
CA ILE A 468 41.94 25.33 0.16
C ILE A 468 43.44 25.41 0.03
N ALA A 469 44.06 24.39 -0.51
CA ALA A 469 45.48 24.36 -0.79
C ALA A 469 45.74 24.12 -2.27
N LEU A 470 46.62 24.92 -2.84
CA LEU A 470 47.23 24.72 -4.17
C LEU A 470 48.61 24.17 -3.96
N GLY A 471 48.88 22.93 -4.38
CA GLY A 471 50.10 22.18 -4.09
C GLY A 471 49.99 21.26 -2.87
N ASP A 472 51.10 20.59 -2.53
CA ASP A 472 51.15 19.64 -1.40
C ASP A 472 51.36 20.40 -0.09
N ALA A 473 50.27 20.67 0.63
CA ALA A 473 50.31 21.37 1.91
C ALA A 473 49.41 20.65 2.94
N ASP A 474 49.74 20.83 4.21
CA ASP A 474 48.88 20.37 5.30
C ASP A 474 47.61 21.19 5.39
N LEU A 475 46.47 20.51 5.31
CA LEU A 475 45.14 21.13 5.39
C LEU A 475 44.79 21.46 6.86
N ARG A 476 45.27 22.58 7.37
CA ARG A 476 44.95 23.07 8.72
C ARG A 476 43.76 24.01 8.65
N LEU A 477 42.64 23.58 9.21
CA LEU A 477 41.42 24.40 9.28
C LEU A 477 41.69 25.67 10.14
N PRO A 478 41.29 26.86 9.67
CA PRO A 478 41.29 28.06 10.50
C PRO A 478 40.26 27.94 11.64
N GLU A 479 40.36 28.82 12.64
CA GLU A 479 39.34 28.87 13.71
C GLU A 479 37.96 29.22 13.14
N LYS A 480 37.90 30.12 12.14
CA LYS A 480 36.68 30.49 11.39
C LYS A 480 37.04 30.93 9.97
N GLY A 481 36.07 30.82 9.05
CA GLY A 481 36.16 31.33 7.69
C GLY A 481 36.99 30.46 6.75
N LEU A 482 37.65 31.09 5.78
CA LEU A 482 38.40 30.43 4.70
C LEU A 482 39.90 30.77 4.84
N ALA A 483 40.72 29.74 4.82
CA ALA A 483 42.18 29.86 4.62
C ALA A 483 42.51 29.36 3.20
N VAL A 484 43.43 30.07 2.53
CA VAL A 484 44.01 29.65 1.24
C VAL A 484 45.51 29.49 1.45
N ILE A 485 46.04 28.33 1.10
CA ILE A 485 47.46 27.99 1.21
C ILE A 485 47.97 27.74 -0.22
N VAL A 486 49.05 28.37 -0.55
CA VAL A 486 49.75 28.17 -1.83
C VAL A 486 51.10 27.56 -1.57
N ALA A 487 51.28 26.32 -1.98
CA ALA A 487 52.55 25.56 -1.88
C ALA A 487 53.00 25.09 -3.26
N ALA A 488 52.61 25.83 -4.30
CA ALA A 488 52.97 25.54 -5.69
C ALA A 488 54.34 26.18 -6.03
N PRO A 489 55.18 25.55 -6.88
CA PRO A 489 56.45 26.09 -7.31
C PRO A 489 56.33 27.43 -8.05
N ARG A 490 55.18 27.66 -8.67
CA ARG A 490 54.89 28.88 -9.43
C ARG A 490 53.43 29.27 -9.15
N PHE A 491 53.16 30.54 -8.82
CA PHE A 491 51.85 31.11 -8.57
C PHE A 491 51.78 32.52 -9.15
N ASP A 492 50.89 32.74 -10.12
CA ASP A 492 50.64 34.04 -10.74
C ASP A 492 49.39 34.67 -10.10
N ALA A 493 49.62 35.55 -9.13
CA ALA A 493 48.57 36.20 -8.37
C ALA A 493 47.67 37.11 -9.22
N ASP A 494 48.20 37.72 -10.27
CA ASP A 494 47.44 38.61 -11.14
C ASP A 494 46.48 37.82 -11.98
N SER A 495 46.88 36.72 -12.63
CA SER A 495 46.00 35.84 -13.36
C SER A 495 44.90 35.25 -12.49
N TRP A 496 45.17 34.91 -11.24
CA TRP A 496 44.16 34.46 -10.29
C TRP A 496 43.21 35.57 -9.86
N LYS A 497 43.67 36.78 -9.69
CA LYS A 497 42.84 37.95 -9.40
C LYS A 497 41.86 38.22 -10.54
N ASP A 498 42.34 38.25 -11.77
CA ASP A 498 41.53 38.51 -12.98
C ASP A 498 40.41 37.47 -13.13
N LEU A 499 40.68 36.19 -12.85
CA LEU A 499 39.71 35.11 -12.82
C LEU A 499 38.50 35.38 -11.90
N PHE A 500 38.73 36.02 -10.76
CA PHE A 500 37.68 36.28 -9.75
C PHE A 500 37.11 37.68 -9.85
N SER A 501 37.79 38.63 -10.50
CA SER A 501 37.29 40.01 -10.70
C SER A 501 36.31 40.14 -11.85
N GLY A 502 36.26 39.15 -12.75
CA GLY A 502 35.31 39.12 -13.87
C GLY A 502 35.65 40.16 -14.98
N GLU A 503 36.90 40.64 -15.04
CA GLU A 503 37.43 41.47 -16.15
C GLU A 503 38.12 40.63 -17.20
#